data_a0943bd086f11dbf80374edb77666c23
#
_entry.id   a0943bd086f11dbf80374edb77666c23
#
_cell.length_a   1.000
_cell.length_b   1.000
_cell.length_c   1.000
_cell.angle_alpha   90.00
_cell.angle_beta   90.00
_cell.angle_gamma   90.00
#
_symmetry.space_group_name_H-M   'P 1'
#
loop_
_entity.id
_entity.type
_entity.pdbx_description
1 polymer ?
#
loop_
_entity_poly.entity_id
_entity_poly.type
_entity_poly.pdbx_seq_one_letter_code
_entity_poly.pdbx_strand_id
1 'polypeptide(L)'
;GRVLTTAGTGQPGLNPPPDANKDIEAFSPPYLFRGVRPRIDRLSSTRFAHGQTFTLDVSLTNAVTEIVLMGMNAISHWMDGGVPRLLHLDFTQAGGQVSAHIPNDLVTAPVGYYLLFALVDDIPSAGRIVAIDSPD
;
A
#
# COMPACT_ATOMS: atom_id res chain seq x y z
N GLY A 1 3.77 -7.60 4.34
CA GLY A 1 5.00 -7.21 4.04
C GLY A 1 6.09 -7.19 5.07
N ARG A 2 7.21 -7.81 4.69
CA ARG A 2 8.49 -7.58 5.36
C ARG A 2 9.23 -6.45 4.67
N VAL A 3 10.03 -5.72 5.39
CA VAL A 3 10.97 -4.74 4.84
C VAL A 3 12.32 -5.42 4.72
N LEU A 4 12.90 -5.37 3.52
CA LEU A 4 14.25 -5.88 3.28
C LEU A 4 15.20 -4.69 3.23
N THR A 5 16.24 -4.74 4.04
CA THR A 5 17.35 -3.79 3.98
C THR A 5 18.60 -4.54 3.51
N THR A 6 19.29 -3.95 2.56
CA THR A 6 20.57 -4.47 2.10
C THR A 6 21.68 -3.55 2.59
N ALA A 7 22.87 -4.09 2.74
CA ALA A 7 24.06 -3.39 3.16
C ALA A 7 24.21 -2.04 2.47
N GLY A 8 24.31 -0.99 3.26
CA GLY A 8 24.74 0.31 2.81
C GLY A 8 26.26 0.28 2.59
N THR A 9 26.71 0.72 1.42
CA THR A 9 28.14 1.01 1.26
C THR A 9 28.43 2.32 1.98
N GLY A 10 29.36 2.30 2.92
CA GLY A 10 29.93 3.52 3.45
C GLY A 10 30.44 4.44 2.33
N GLN A 11 31.02 5.53 2.69
CA GLN A 11 31.41 6.69 1.87
C GLN A 11 31.83 6.38 0.42
N PRO A 12 31.37 7.18 -0.57
CA PRO A 12 31.87 7.13 -1.94
C PRO A 12 33.39 7.32 -1.97
N GLY A 13 34.09 6.44 -2.65
CA GLY A 13 35.53 6.54 -2.87
C GLY A 13 36.41 5.54 -2.12
N LEU A 14 35.86 4.81 -1.17
CA LEU A 14 36.56 3.69 -0.53
C LEU A 14 36.04 2.37 -1.11
N ASN A 15 36.90 1.60 -1.74
CA ASN A 15 36.53 0.36 -2.41
C ASN A 15 37.35 -0.82 -1.86
N PRO A 16 36.77 -1.80 -1.23
CA PRO A 16 35.53 -1.71 -0.42
C PRO A 16 35.81 -1.00 0.91
N PRO A 17 34.83 -0.32 1.50
CA PRO A 17 35.04 0.18 2.85
C PRO A 17 35.23 -1.01 3.80
N PRO A 18 36.15 -0.91 4.77
CA PRO A 18 36.44 -2.00 5.70
C PRO A 18 35.22 -2.46 6.51
N ASP A 19 34.18 -1.62 6.60
CA ASP A 19 32.98 -1.83 7.37
C ASP A 19 31.75 -2.10 6.49
N ALA A 20 31.93 -2.49 5.22
CA ALA A 20 30.80 -2.82 4.34
C ALA A 20 30.05 -4.03 4.92
N ASN A 21 28.90 -3.76 5.52
CA ASN A 21 27.97 -4.80 5.91
C ASN A 21 27.43 -5.48 4.65
N LYS A 22 27.65 -6.77 4.49
CA LYS A 22 27.22 -7.58 3.33
C LYS A 22 25.95 -8.35 3.60
N ASP A 23 25.31 -8.11 4.75
CA ASP A 23 24.14 -8.85 5.17
C ASP A 23 22.87 -8.29 4.53
N ILE A 24 21.88 -9.15 4.40
CA ILE A 24 20.51 -8.77 4.06
C ILE A 24 19.68 -8.97 5.31
N GLU A 25 19.06 -7.91 5.78
CA GLU A 25 18.17 -7.97 6.92
C GLU A 25 16.70 -7.95 6.47
N ALA A 26 15.88 -8.78 7.08
CA ALA A 26 14.45 -8.83 6.87
C ALA A 26 13.71 -8.38 8.13
N PHE A 27 13.27 -7.14 8.15
CA PHE A 27 12.46 -6.62 9.25
C PHE A 27 11.01 -7.07 9.09
N SER A 28 10.45 -7.64 10.15
CA SER A 28 9.04 -8.03 10.22
C SER A 28 8.27 -7.02 11.08
N PRO A 29 7.42 -6.16 10.48
CA PRO A 29 6.64 -5.18 11.24
C PRO A 29 5.75 -5.83 12.28
N PRO A 30 5.47 -5.17 13.42
CA PRO A 30 4.69 -5.72 14.53
C PRO A 30 3.31 -6.26 14.15
N TYR A 31 2.63 -5.66 13.17
CA TYR A 31 1.29 -6.11 12.75
C TYR A 31 1.28 -7.55 12.20
N LEU A 32 2.42 -8.08 11.73
CA LEU A 32 2.53 -9.47 11.28
C LEU A 32 2.34 -10.50 12.41
N PHE A 33 2.43 -10.06 13.67
CA PHE A 33 2.33 -10.88 14.87
C PHE A 33 1.08 -10.59 15.71
N ARG A 34 0.24 -9.64 15.26
CA ARG A 34 -0.95 -9.20 16.01
C ARG A 34 -2.19 -10.05 15.75
N GLY A 35 -2.22 -10.81 14.66
CA GLY A 35 -3.37 -11.64 14.30
C GLY A 35 -3.39 -12.10 12.85
N VAL A 36 -4.50 -12.69 12.46
CA VAL A 36 -4.71 -13.13 11.08
C VAL A 36 -4.89 -11.92 10.17
N ARG A 37 -4.11 -11.86 9.11
CA ARG A 37 -4.22 -10.78 8.12
C ARG A 37 -5.49 -10.93 7.29
N PRO A 38 -6.27 -9.86 7.10
CA PRO A 38 -7.36 -9.87 6.13
C PRO A 38 -6.82 -10.12 4.72
N ARG A 39 -7.68 -10.65 3.84
CA ARG A 39 -7.39 -10.79 2.41
C ARG A 39 -8.47 -10.09 1.61
N ILE A 40 -8.06 -9.44 0.53
CA ILE A 40 -8.96 -8.99 -0.50
C ILE A 40 -9.14 -10.16 -1.46
N ASP A 41 -10.25 -10.90 -1.31
CA ASP A 41 -10.53 -12.09 -2.10
C ASP A 41 -11.01 -11.73 -3.52
N ARG A 42 -11.83 -10.69 -3.62
CA ARG A 42 -12.35 -10.20 -4.90
C ARG A 42 -12.30 -8.67 -4.95
N LEU A 43 -12.08 -8.14 -6.13
CA LEU A 43 -12.08 -6.71 -6.43
C LEU A 43 -12.83 -6.49 -7.73
N SER A 44 -13.76 -5.54 -7.77
CA SER A 44 -14.61 -5.29 -8.95
C SER A 44 -13.82 -4.79 -10.16
N SER A 45 -12.71 -4.05 -9.94
CA SER A 45 -11.81 -3.58 -10.97
C SER A 45 -10.42 -3.35 -10.37
N THR A 46 -9.40 -3.30 -11.20
CA THR A 46 -8.05 -2.85 -10.85
C THR A 46 -7.71 -1.47 -11.41
N ARG A 47 -8.64 -0.86 -12.17
CA ARG A 47 -8.50 0.49 -12.72
C ARG A 47 -9.73 1.29 -12.38
N PHE A 48 -9.55 2.51 -11.93
CA PHE A 48 -10.62 3.37 -11.41
C PHE A 48 -10.54 4.77 -12.00
N ALA A 49 -11.71 5.35 -12.30
CA ALA A 49 -11.84 6.77 -12.56
C ALA A 49 -12.02 7.55 -11.25
N HIS A 50 -11.74 8.85 -11.27
CA HIS A 50 -12.08 9.77 -10.18
C HIS A 50 -13.58 9.75 -9.90
N GLY A 51 -13.96 9.80 -8.63
CA GLY A 51 -15.35 9.74 -8.21
C GLY A 51 -16.03 8.36 -8.37
N GLN A 52 -15.31 7.35 -8.83
CA GLN A 52 -15.86 6.00 -8.98
C GLN A 52 -16.01 5.31 -7.63
N THR A 53 -17.12 4.60 -7.45
CA THR A 53 -17.29 3.63 -6.38
C THR A 53 -16.92 2.23 -6.89
N PHE A 54 -16.20 1.48 -6.09
CA PHE A 54 -15.82 0.11 -6.38
C PHE A 54 -16.11 -0.81 -5.20
N THR A 55 -16.21 -2.10 -5.46
CA THR A 55 -16.51 -3.09 -4.42
C THR A 55 -15.35 -4.08 -4.26
N LEU A 56 -15.16 -4.54 -3.01
CA LEU A 56 -14.21 -5.59 -2.66
C LEU A 56 -14.81 -6.52 -1.60
N ASP A 57 -14.48 -7.80 -1.71
CA ASP A 57 -14.81 -8.83 -0.72
C ASP A 57 -13.58 -9.07 0.14
N VAL A 58 -13.77 -9.03 1.47
CA VAL A 58 -12.69 -9.20 2.46
C VAL A 58 -12.94 -10.45 3.28
N SER A 59 -11.91 -11.29 3.46
CA SER A 59 -12.03 -12.65 4.02
C SER A 59 -12.38 -12.73 5.51
N LEU A 60 -12.19 -11.68 6.29
CA LEU A 60 -12.50 -11.69 7.71
C LEU A 60 -13.94 -11.21 7.96
N THR A 61 -14.61 -11.90 8.87
CA THR A 61 -15.97 -11.57 9.29
C THR A 61 -16.06 -10.32 10.18
N ASN A 62 -14.91 -9.85 10.68
CA ASN A 62 -14.83 -8.62 11.45
C ASN A 62 -15.01 -7.42 10.51
N ALA A 63 -15.58 -6.35 11.06
CA ALA A 63 -15.73 -5.12 10.29
C ALA A 63 -14.38 -4.58 9.82
N VAL A 64 -14.31 -4.23 8.56
CA VAL A 64 -13.15 -3.49 8.03
C VAL A 64 -13.12 -2.13 8.72
N THR A 65 -11.94 -1.75 9.23
CA THR A 65 -11.75 -0.47 9.93
C THR A 65 -11.29 0.63 8.99
N GLU A 66 -10.53 0.27 7.94
CA GLU A 66 -10.02 1.24 6.96
C GLU A 66 -9.86 0.62 5.58
N ILE A 67 -10.03 1.44 4.56
CA ILE A 67 -9.60 1.17 3.18
C ILE A 67 -8.58 2.24 2.79
N VAL A 68 -7.40 1.80 2.37
CA VAL A 68 -6.27 2.69 2.15
C VAL A 68 -5.67 2.46 0.77
N LEU A 69 -5.39 3.56 0.05
CA LEU A 69 -4.54 3.58 -1.13
C LEU A 69 -3.20 4.21 -0.78
N MET A 70 -2.13 3.50 -1.04
CA MET A 70 -0.76 3.98 -0.89
C MET A 70 -0.13 4.14 -2.27
N GLY A 71 0.29 5.37 -2.62
CA GLY A 71 0.97 5.65 -3.87
C GLY A 71 2.26 4.82 -4.02
N MET A 72 2.49 4.29 -5.21
CA MET A 72 3.73 3.57 -5.50
C MET A 72 4.83 4.57 -5.82
N ASN A 73 5.86 4.58 -4.99
CA ASN A 73 6.98 5.50 -5.08
C ASN A 73 8.20 4.84 -5.72
N ALA A 74 9.01 5.63 -6.40
CA ALA A 74 10.33 5.24 -6.84
C ALA A 74 11.36 5.79 -5.83
N ILE A 75 12.02 4.91 -5.10
CA ILE A 75 13.08 5.30 -4.18
C ILE A 75 14.39 5.36 -4.96
N SER A 76 15.06 6.51 -4.96
CA SER A 76 16.38 6.69 -5.52
C SER A 76 17.27 7.42 -4.53
N HIS A 77 18.46 6.86 -4.26
CA HIS A 77 19.40 7.37 -3.26
C HIS A 77 18.75 7.44 -1.87
N TRP A 78 18.68 8.62 -1.26
CA TRP A 78 18.04 8.94 0.01
C TRP A 78 16.83 9.87 -0.17
N MET A 79 16.40 10.01 -1.42
CA MET A 79 15.21 10.79 -1.77
C MET A 79 14.12 9.83 -2.25
N ASP A 80 12.92 10.04 -1.73
CA ASP A 80 11.72 9.45 -2.29
C ASP A 80 11.37 10.22 -3.56
N GLY A 81 11.66 9.63 -4.72
CA GLY A 81 11.40 10.23 -6.04
C GLY A 81 9.94 10.22 -6.46
N GLY A 82 9.04 9.72 -5.59
CA GLY A 82 7.61 9.73 -5.79
C GLY A 82 6.91 10.72 -4.87
N VAL A 83 5.60 10.82 -4.99
CA VAL A 83 4.76 11.52 -4.03
C VAL A 83 4.25 10.48 -3.04
N PRO A 84 4.83 10.39 -1.83
CA PRO A 84 4.34 9.47 -0.82
C PRO A 84 2.93 9.92 -0.44
N ARG A 85 1.94 9.20 -0.96
CA ARG A 85 0.56 9.52 -0.74
C ARG A 85 -0.14 8.35 -0.09
N LEU A 86 -0.76 8.61 1.04
CA LEU A 86 -1.62 7.68 1.75
C LEU A 86 -3.02 8.28 1.77
N LEU A 87 -3.97 7.60 1.15
CA LEU A 87 -5.36 8.03 1.07
C LEU A 87 -6.21 7.08 1.88
N HIS A 88 -6.93 7.59 2.86
CA HIS A 88 -8.00 6.87 3.55
C HIS A 88 -9.28 7.11 2.75
N LEU A 89 -9.88 6.02 2.26
CA LEU A 89 -11.06 6.11 1.42
C LEU A 89 -12.33 6.03 2.26
N ASP A 90 -13.32 6.85 1.91
CA ASP A 90 -14.67 6.68 2.41
C ASP A 90 -15.23 5.35 1.92
N PHE A 91 -15.85 4.58 2.81
CA PHE A 91 -16.45 3.30 2.48
C PHE A 91 -17.66 2.97 3.32
N THR A 92 -18.46 2.03 2.82
CA THR A 92 -19.53 1.37 3.54
C THR A 92 -19.32 -0.14 3.50
N GLN A 93 -19.83 -0.86 4.50
CA GLN A 93 -19.71 -2.31 4.57
C GLN A 93 -21.07 -2.96 4.83
N ALA A 94 -21.39 -4.01 4.08
CA ALA A 94 -22.56 -4.84 4.29
C ALA A 94 -22.25 -6.30 3.94
N GLY A 95 -22.49 -7.23 4.88
CA GLY A 95 -22.41 -8.67 4.62
C GLY A 95 -21.02 -9.18 4.15
N GLY A 96 -19.92 -8.53 4.54
CA GLY A 96 -18.56 -8.91 4.14
C GLY A 96 -18.09 -8.26 2.83
N GLN A 97 -18.97 -7.57 2.13
CA GLN A 97 -18.60 -6.74 0.98
C GLN A 97 -18.40 -5.29 1.41
N VAL A 98 -17.37 -4.67 0.90
CA VAL A 98 -17.04 -3.26 1.11
C VAL A 98 -17.27 -2.51 -0.19
N SER A 99 -17.90 -1.34 -0.12
CA SER A 99 -18.01 -0.36 -1.20
C SER A 99 -17.20 0.87 -0.82
N ALA A 100 -16.14 1.14 -1.56
CA ALA A 100 -15.23 2.27 -1.32
C ALA A 100 -15.26 3.27 -2.48
N HIS A 101 -14.96 4.53 -2.17
CA HIS A 101 -15.08 5.64 -3.11
C HIS A 101 -13.71 6.26 -3.40
N ILE A 102 -13.38 6.41 -4.70
CA ILE A 102 -12.19 7.13 -5.14
C ILE A 102 -12.47 8.63 -5.07
N PRO A 103 -11.59 9.45 -4.46
CA PRO A 103 -11.74 10.90 -4.44
C PRO A 103 -11.98 11.49 -5.83
N ASN A 104 -12.83 12.50 -5.91
CA ASN A 104 -13.24 13.09 -7.19
C ASN A 104 -12.31 14.23 -7.66
N ASP A 105 -11.07 14.24 -7.22
CA ASP A 105 -10.14 15.29 -7.61
C ASP A 105 -8.70 14.78 -7.76
N LEU A 106 -8.01 15.33 -8.75
CA LEU A 106 -6.63 15.00 -9.12
C LEU A 106 -5.59 15.40 -8.06
N VAL A 107 -5.92 16.37 -7.20
CA VAL A 107 -4.98 16.87 -6.18
C VAL A 107 -4.93 15.88 -5.03
N THR A 108 -6.07 15.40 -4.58
CA THR A 108 -6.18 14.40 -3.51
C THR A 108 -5.71 13.04 -4.00
N ALA A 109 -6.18 12.61 -5.17
CA ALA A 109 -5.89 11.30 -5.76
C ALA A 109 -5.27 11.44 -7.15
N PRO A 110 -3.98 11.78 -7.27
CA PRO A 110 -3.30 11.86 -8.56
C PRO A 110 -3.41 10.58 -9.38
N VAL A 111 -3.40 10.70 -10.70
CA VAL A 111 -3.33 9.54 -11.60
C VAL A 111 -2.05 8.75 -11.35
N GLY A 112 -2.13 7.42 -11.43
CA GLY A 112 -0.99 6.55 -11.23
C GLY A 112 -1.33 5.23 -10.59
N TYR A 113 -0.29 4.50 -10.20
CA TYR A 113 -0.42 3.21 -9.55
C TYR A 113 -0.38 3.34 -8.04
N TYR A 114 -1.21 2.52 -7.39
CA TYR A 114 -1.36 2.46 -5.93
C TYR A 114 -1.37 1.02 -5.45
N LEU A 115 -1.02 0.84 -4.18
CA LEU A 115 -1.32 -0.37 -3.42
C LEU A 115 -2.60 -0.13 -2.62
N LEU A 116 -3.61 -0.95 -2.88
CA LEU A 116 -4.87 -0.97 -2.12
C LEU A 116 -4.74 -1.93 -0.95
N PHE A 117 -5.12 -1.48 0.23
CA PHE A 117 -5.20 -2.28 1.45
C PHE A 117 -6.57 -2.16 2.10
N ALA A 118 -7.03 -3.28 2.67
CA ALA A 118 -8.11 -3.29 3.66
C ALA A 118 -7.49 -3.59 5.03
N LEU A 119 -7.84 -2.81 6.05
CA LEU A 119 -7.37 -3.01 7.42
C LEU A 119 -8.51 -3.54 8.30
N VAL A 120 -8.15 -4.41 9.22
CA VAL A 120 -8.99 -4.86 10.33
C VAL A 120 -8.16 -4.77 11.60
N ASP A 121 -8.58 -3.96 12.56
CA ASP A 121 -7.86 -3.73 13.82
C ASP A 121 -6.36 -3.40 13.61
N ASP A 122 -6.07 -2.45 12.72
CA ASP A 122 -4.73 -2.01 12.32
C ASP A 122 -3.88 -3.10 11.62
N ILE A 123 -4.46 -4.23 11.26
CA ILE A 123 -3.76 -5.29 10.52
C ILE A 123 -4.09 -5.17 9.04
N PRO A 124 -3.13 -4.78 8.18
CA PRO A 124 -3.39 -4.61 6.76
C PRO A 124 -3.44 -5.94 6.01
N SER A 125 -4.28 -6.01 4.99
CA SER A 125 -4.25 -7.08 3.99
C SER A 125 -2.92 -7.12 3.23
N ALA A 126 -2.71 -8.13 2.39
CA ALA A 126 -1.74 -8.01 1.31
C ALA A 126 -2.20 -6.92 0.34
N GLY A 127 -1.27 -6.07 -0.10
CA GLY A 127 -1.57 -4.99 -1.05
C GLY A 127 -2.00 -5.54 -2.41
N ARG A 128 -3.00 -4.90 -3.03
CA ARG A 128 -3.43 -5.15 -4.41
C ARG A 128 -3.01 -3.96 -5.26
N ILE A 129 -2.31 -4.22 -6.36
CA ILE A 129 -1.94 -3.15 -7.29
C ILE A 129 -3.19 -2.72 -8.04
N VAL A 130 -3.46 -1.42 -8.01
CA VAL A 130 -4.56 -0.76 -8.73
C VAL A 130 -4.05 0.51 -9.40
N ALA A 131 -4.82 1.07 -10.32
CA ALA A 131 -4.52 2.33 -10.97
C ALA A 131 -5.69 3.31 -10.86
N ILE A 132 -5.37 4.60 -10.71
CA ILE A 132 -6.31 5.69 -10.96
C ILE A 132 -5.95 6.27 -12.32
N ASP A 133 -6.93 6.26 -13.23
CA ASP A 133 -6.74 6.70 -14.61
C ASP A 133 -7.01 8.20 -14.77
N SER A 134 -6.44 8.76 -15.84
CA SER A 134 -6.75 10.13 -16.26
C SER A 134 -8.25 10.22 -16.60
N PRO A 135 -8.92 11.32 -16.23
CA PRO A 135 -10.23 11.60 -16.82
C PRO A 135 -10.06 11.77 -18.34
N ASP A 136 -11.00 11.20 -19.11
CA ASP A 136 -11.08 11.35 -20.56
C ASP A 136 -11.36 12.81 -20.94
#